data_d6906e60c1b274db71e80529798c3945
#
_entry.id   d6906e60c1b274db71e80529798c3945
#
_cell.length_a   1.000
_cell.length_b   1.000
_cell.length_c   1.000
_cell.angle_alpha   90.00
_cell.angle_beta   90.00
_cell.angle_gamma   90.00
#
_symmetry.space_group_name_H-M   'P 1'
#
loop_
_entity.id
_entity.type
_entity.pdbx_description
1 polymer ?
#
loop_
_entity_poly.entity_id
_entity_poly.type
_entity_poly.pdbx_seq_one_letter_code
_entity_poly.pdbx_strand_id
1 'polypeptide(L)'
;MDGKMIPWHEANVHVLTHTLHYGFGVFEGIRCYNSKNNGSAIFRLQEHIDRLFQSAIILGIEVPFSNKDLFDATLSVVRENKLEECYIRPIIFLGDNKMGLNPKGVDVRCAIAAW
;
A
#
# COMPACT_ATOMS: atom_id res chain seq x y z
N MET A 1 -4.17 4.40 5.59
CA MET A 1 -3.25 5.35 4.92
C MET A 1 -2.25 5.87 5.92
N ASP A 2 -0.99 5.92 5.57
CA ASP A 2 0.12 6.54 6.32
C ASP A 2 0.17 6.12 7.79
N GLY A 3 0.10 4.82 8.03
CA GLY A 3 0.14 4.22 9.37
C GLY A 3 -1.15 4.32 10.18
N LYS A 4 -2.23 4.83 9.60
CA LYS A 4 -3.54 4.97 10.27
C LYS A 4 -4.63 4.19 9.55
N MET A 5 -5.48 3.52 10.34
CA MET A 5 -6.75 3.01 9.83
C MET A 5 -7.72 4.18 9.66
N ILE A 6 -8.26 4.36 8.47
CA ILE A 6 -9.21 5.43 8.16
C ILE A 6 -10.45 4.86 7.47
N PRO A 7 -11.62 5.49 7.60
CA PRO A 7 -12.82 5.10 6.87
C PRO A 7 -12.61 5.19 5.35
N TRP A 8 -13.30 4.32 4.60
CA TRP A 8 -13.20 4.29 3.14
C TRP A 8 -13.42 5.66 2.47
N HIS A 9 -14.42 6.41 2.91
CA HIS A 9 -14.77 7.70 2.31
C HIS A 9 -13.78 8.83 2.65
N GLU A 10 -12.88 8.61 3.62
CA GLU A 10 -11.79 9.54 3.98
C GLU A 10 -10.48 9.21 3.27
N ALA A 11 -10.39 8.05 2.60
CA ALA A 11 -9.20 7.62 1.88
C ALA A 11 -9.02 8.39 0.56
N ASN A 12 -8.84 9.70 0.65
CA ASN A 12 -8.75 10.60 -0.48
C ASN A 12 -7.31 11.09 -0.70
N VAL A 13 -7.01 11.47 -1.93
CA VAL A 13 -5.78 12.16 -2.31
C VAL A 13 -6.12 13.44 -3.04
N HIS A 14 -5.27 14.46 -2.91
CA HIS A 14 -5.43 15.71 -3.62
C HIS A 14 -5.18 15.53 -5.13
N VAL A 15 -5.89 16.29 -5.99
CA VAL A 15 -5.73 16.21 -7.45
C VAL A 15 -4.30 16.53 -7.91
N LEU A 16 -3.53 17.31 -7.13
CA LEU A 16 -2.12 17.60 -7.39
C LEU A 16 -1.16 16.56 -6.78
N THR A 17 -1.65 15.41 -6.34
CA THR A 17 -0.79 14.29 -5.93
C THR A 17 0.19 13.96 -7.06
N HIS A 18 1.48 14.05 -6.79
CA HIS A 18 2.57 13.95 -7.77
C HIS A 18 2.45 12.69 -8.64
N THR A 19 2.13 11.55 -8.02
CA THR A 19 1.96 10.28 -8.74
C THR A 19 0.87 10.33 -9.80
N LEU A 20 -0.21 11.09 -9.61
CA LEU A 20 -1.28 11.23 -10.62
C LEU A 20 -0.81 11.92 -11.89
N HIS A 21 0.22 12.77 -11.81
CA HIS A 21 0.73 13.55 -12.93
C HIS A 21 1.97 12.92 -13.58
N TYR A 22 2.82 12.27 -12.78
CA TYR A 22 4.15 11.83 -13.22
C TYR A 22 4.36 10.31 -13.09
N GLY A 23 3.41 9.56 -12.55
CA GLY A 23 3.44 8.10 -12.50
C GLY A 23 4.43 7.51 -11.47
N PHE A 24 5.02 8.33 -10.59
CA PHE A 24 5.95 7.83 -9.56
C PHE A 24 5.19 7.15 -8.42
N GLY A 25 5.04 5.85 -8.54
CA GLY A 25 4.42 5.02 -7.52
C GLY A 25 4.58 3.54 -7.85
N VAL A 26 4.47 2.70 -6.83
CA VAL A 26 4.55 1.24 -6.94
C VAL A 26 3.42 0.60 -6.15
N PHE A 27 2.98 -0.57 -6.59
CA PHE A 27 1.92 -1.31 -5.92
C PHE A 27 2.09 -2.81 -6.06
N GLU A 28 1.38 -3.55 -5.23
CA GLU A 28 1.22 -4.99 -5.35
C GLU A 28 -0.26 -5.39 -5.48
N GLY A 29 -0.48 -6.57 -6.02
CA GLY A 29 -1.78 -7.22 -6.07
C GLY A 29 -1.72 -8.55 -5.32
N ILE A 30 -2.41 -8.64 -4.18
CA ILE A 30 -2.32 -9.77 -3.26
C ILE A 30 -3.73 -10.36 -3.07
N ARG A 31 -3.80 -11.68 -2.95
CA ARG A 31 -5.06 -12.37 -2.68
C ARG A 31 -5.08 -12.95 -1.27
N CYS A 32 -6.20 -12.74 -0.59
CA CYS A 32 -6.61 -13.52 0.56
C CYS A 32 -7.62 -14.56 0.10
N TYR A 33 -7.41 -15.82 0.45
CA TYR A 33 -8.28 -16.94 0.12
C TYR A 33 -8.90 -17.53 1.37
N ASN A 34 -10.19 -17.84 1.31
CA ASN A 34 -10.86 -18.61 2.34
C ASN A 34 -10.65 -20.10 2.09
N SER A 35 -9.98 -20.77 3.02
CA SER A 35 -9.83 -22.22 3.00
C SER A 35 -10.86 -22.86 3.93
N LYS A 36 -11.69 -23.76 3.40
CA LYS A 36 -12.76 -24.45 4.17
C LYS A 36 -12.25 -25.14 5.45
N ASN A 37 -10.98 -25.54 5.48
CA ASN A 37 -10.42 -26.30 6.61
C ASN A 37 -9.45 -25.49 7.49
N ASN A 38 -8.87 -24.38 6.99
CA ASN A 38 -7.78 -23.66 7.66
C ASN A 38 -8.08 -22.17 7.88
N GLY A 39 -9.30 -21.71 7.57
CA GLY A 39 -9.65 -20.29 7.62
C GLY A 39 -9.00 -19.46 6.51
N SER A 40 -9.04 -18.15 6.65
CA SER A 40 -8.53 -17.21 5.65
C SER A 40 -7.01 -17.11 5.70
N ALA A 41 -6.37 -17.12 4.54
CA ALA A 41 -4.93 -16.98 4.40
C ALA A 41 -4.55 -16.03 3.26
N ILE A 42 -3.67 -15.08 3.55
CA ILE A 42 -3.09 -14.20 2.53
C ILE A 42 -1.95 -14.94 1.85
N PHE A 43 -2.06 -15.10 0.53
CA PHE A 43 -1.08 -15.88 -0.22
C PHE A 43 0.24 -15.13 -0.34
N ARG A 44 1.32 -15.75 0.17
CA ARG A 44 2.71 -15.26 0.06
C ARG A 44 2.90 -13.78 0.43
N LEU A 45 2.27 -13.35 1.51
CA LEU A 45 2.28 -11.92 1.90
C LEU A 45 3.69 -11.36 2.04
N GLN A 46 4.63 -12.10 2.66
CA GLN A 46 5.99 -11.62 2.87
C GLN A 46 6.69 -11.31 1.54
N GLU A 47 6.60 -12.22 0.58
CA GLU A 47 7.25 -12.05 -0.72
C GLU A 47 6.64 -10.90 -1.53
N HIS A 48 5.34 -10.65 -1.40
CA HIS A 48 4.71 -9.49 -2.00
C HIS A 48 5.20 -8.18 -1.37
N ILE A 49 5.31 -8.12 -0.04
CA ILE A 49 5.83 -6.93 0.65
C ILE A 49 7.30 -6.70 0.28
N ASP A 50 8.13 -7.75 0.27
CA ASP A 50 9.54 -7.64 -0.14
C ASP A 50 9.66 -7.09 -1.57
N ARG A 51 8.84 -7.57 -2.50
CA ARG A 51 8.84 -7.11 -3.89
C ARG A 51 8.34 -5.67 -4.01
N LEU A 52 7.36 -5.26 -3.22
CA LEU A 52 6.90 -3.87 -3.16
C LEU A 52 8.05 -2.92 -2.77
N PHE A 53 8.82 -3.28 -1.75
CA PHE A 53 9.99 -2.50 -1.34
C PHE A 53 11.10 -2.50 -2.40
N GLN A 54 11.36 -3.64 -3.03
CA GLN A 54 12.31 -3.70 -4.16
C GLN A 54 11.90 -2.77 -5.31
N SER A 55 10.61 -2.75 -5.64
CA SER A 55 10.06 -1.85 -6.66
C SER A 55 10.23 -0.38 -6.27
N ALA A 56 10.03 -0.03 -4.99
CA ALA A 56 10.27 1.32 -4.48
C ALA A 56 11.75 1.73 -4.60
N ILE A 57 12.67 0.82 -4.24
CA ILE A 57 14.13 1.04 -4.38
C ILE A 57 14.51 1.31 -5.84
N ILE A 58 13.98 0.53 -6.79
CA ILE A 58 14.26 0.72 -8.24
C ILE A 58 13.84 2.11 -8.71
N LEU A 59 12.73 2.66 -8.18
CA LEU A 59 12.28 4.01 -8.50
C LEU A 59 12.93 5.10 -7.63
N GLY A 60 13.82 4.75 -6.69
CA GLY A 60 14.44 5.70 -5.77
C GLY A 60 13.47 6.31 -4.75
N ILE A 61 12.41 5.57 -4.39
CA ILE A 61 11.43 5.98 -3.39
C ILE A 61 11.87 5.46 -2.01
N GLU A 62 12.15 6.36 -1.09
CA GLU A 62 12.48 6.03 0.30
C GLU A 62 11.19 5.84 1.10
N VAL A 63 10.84 4.58 1.37
CA VAL A 63 9.60 4.24 2.07
C VAL A 63 9.71 4.59 3.55
N PRO A 64 8.80 5.41 4.15
CA PRO A 64 8.89 5.84 5.54
C PRO A 64 8.42 4.80 6.56
N PHE A 65 8.24 3.55 6.14
CA PHE A 65 7.81 2.41 6.96
C PHE A 65 8.74 1.22 6.73
N SER A 66 8.82 0.32 7.70
CA SER A 66 9.52 -0.96 7.53
C SER A 66 8.65 -2.00 6.80
N ASN A 67 9.29 -3.05 6.26
CA ASN A 67 8.59 -4.23 5.72
C ASN A 67 7.59 -4.80 6.75
N LYS A 68 8.02 -4.87 8.02
CA LYS A 68 7.18 -5.38 9.10
C LYS A 68 5.94 -4.51 9.32
N ASP A 69 6.06 -3.18 9.25
CA ASP A 69 4.93 -2.28 9.42
C ASP A 69 3.88 -2.50 8.34
N LEU A 70 4.29 -2.63 7.06
CA LEU A 70 3.36 -2.88 5.96
C LEU A 70 2.78 -4.31 5.99
N PHE A 71 3.55 -5.29 6.44
CA PHE A 71 3.08 -6.65 6.66
C PHE A 71 1.96 -6.67 7.71
N ASP A 72 2.22 -6.12 8.89
CA ASP A 72 1.26 -6.08 10.00
C ASP A 72 0.03 -5.23 9.66
N ALA A 73 0.22 -4.09 8.98
CA ALA A 73 -0.88 -3.25 8.51
C ALA A 73 -1.77 -3.99 7.51
N THR A 74 -1.20 -4.81 6.62
CA THR A 74 -1.97 -5.61 5.67
C THR A 74 -2.86 -6.62 6.38
N LEU A 75 -2.32 -7.33 7.37
CA LEU A 75 -3.12 -8.24 8.21
C LEU A 75 -4.23 -7.50 8.95
N SER A 76 -3.93 -6.32 9.48
CA SER A 76 -4.89 -5.49 10.22
C SER A 76 -6.04 -5.02 9.33
N VAL A 77 -5.76 -4.58 8.09
CA VAL A 77 -6.80 -4.15 7.13
C VAL A 77 -7.78 -5.30 6.86
N VAL A 78 -7.31 -6.51 6.63
CA VAL A 78 -8.17 -7.68 6.38
C VAL A 78 -9.02 -8.02 7.60
N ARG A 79 -8.42 -8.02 8.80
CA ARG A 79 -9.11 -8.34 10.07
C ARG A 79 -10.18 -7.33 10.44
N GLU A 80 -9.84 -6.03 10.41
CA GLU A 80 -10.77 -4.95 10.78
C GLU A 80 -11.98 -4.89 9.85
N ASN A 81 -11.80 -5.21 8.57
CA ASN A 81 -12.88 -5.31 7.60
C ASN A 81 -13.61 -6.66 7.63
N LYS A 82 -13.18 -7.62 8.48
CA LYS A 82 -13.76 -8.96 8.61
C LYS A 82 -13.86 -9.71 7.27
N LEU A 83 -12.86 -9.54 6.41
CA LEU A 83 -12.83 -10.14 5.10
C LEU A 83 -12.27 -11.57 5.18
N GLU A 84 -13.05 -12.54 4.70
CA GLU A 84 -12.62 -13.94 4.62
C GLU A 84 -11.89 -14.23 3.30
N GLU A 85 -12.34 -13.61 2.23
CA GLU A 85 -11.72 -13.64 0.91
C GLU A 85 -11.70 -12.24 0.33
N CYS A 86 -10.56 -11.78 -0.20
CA CYS A 86 -10.47 -10.43 -0.75
C CYS A 86 -9.26 -10.26 -1.68
N TYR A 87 -9.30 -9.17 -2.44
CA TYR A 87 -8.14 -8.59 -3.10
C TYR A 87 -7.53 -7.51 -2.22
N ILE A 88 -6.21 -7.46 -2.15
CA ILE A 88 -5.47 -6.50 -1.32
C ILE A 88 -4.53 -5.70 -2.22
N ARG A 89 -4.58 -4.38 -2.10
CA ARG A 89 -3.76 -3.43 -2.86
C ARG A 89 -2.94 -2.54 -1.91
N PRO A 90 -1.73 -2.93 -1.56
CA PRO A 90 -0.76 -1.99 -1.01
C PRO A 90 -0.20 -1.14 -2.15
N ILE A 91 -0.06 0.16 -1.89
CA ILE A 91 0.49 1.15 -2.82
C ILE A 91 1.40 2.11 -2.07
N ILE A 92 2.54 2.44 -2.67
CA ILE A 92 3.48 3.47 -2.24
C ILE A 92 3.55 4.51 -3.34
N PHE A 93 3.33 5.78 -3.02
CA PHE A 93 3.20 6.85 -4.00
C PHE A 93 3.72 8.18 -3.48
N LEU A 94 4.02 9.10 -4.38
CA LEU A 94 4.44 10.46 -4.04
C LEU A 94 3.23 11.37 -3.87
N GLY A 95 3.23 12.12 -2.76
CA GLY A 95 2.14 12.99 -2.32
C GLY A 95 2.00 14.30 -3.08
N ASP A 96 1.45 15.31 -2.43
CA ASP A 96 1.02 16.58 -3.05
C ASP A 96 1.71 17.82 -2.49
N ASN A 97 2.71 17.64 -1.63
CA ASN A 97 3.45 18.75 -1.03
C ASN A 97 4.33 19.52 -2.03
N LYS A 98 4.63 18.92 -3.20
CA LYS A 98 5.46 19.54 -4.22
C LYS A 98 5.12 19.01 -5.61
N MET A 99 5.06 19.89 -6.58
CA MET A 99 4.89 19.57 -8.00
C MET A 99 6.19 19.77 -8.80
N GLY A 100 6.27 19.14 -9.96
CA GLY A 100 7.39 19.24 -10.90
C GLY A 100 8.06 17.89 -11.17
N LEU A 101 8.85 17.82 -12.25
CA LEU A 101 9.45 16.56 -12.71
C LEU A 101 10.48 15.97 -11.75
N ASN A 102 11.09 16.79 -10.88
CA ASN A 102 12.06 16.32 -9.91
C ASN A 102 11.34 15.81 -8.64
N PRO A 103 11.33 14.49 -8.38
CA PRO A 103 10.64 13.90 -7.23
C PRO A 103 11.33 14.14 -5.89
N LYS A 104 12.54 14.72 -5.88
CA LYS A 104 13.31 14.94 -4.66
C LYS A 104 12.57 15.86 -3.70
N GLY A 105 12.32 15.38 -2.47
CA GLY A 105 11.64 16.13 -1.42
C GLY A 105 10.10 16.12 -1.54
N VAL A 106 9.55 15.28 -2.42
CA VAL A 106 8.11 14.97 -2.40
C VAL A 106 7.84 13.95 -1.30
N ASP A 107 6.80 14.17 -0.51
CA ASP A 107 6.41 13.26 0.57
C ASP A 107 6.02 11.90 0.02
N VAL A 108 6.54 10.83 0.65
CA VAL A 108 6.17 9.46 0.30
C VAL A 108 4.97 9.05 1.15
N ARG A 109 3.92 8.61 0.48
CA ARG A 109 2.66 8.16 1.07
C ARG A 109 2.47 6.66 0.86
N CYS A 110 1.80 6.02 1.80
CA CYS A 110 1.46 4.60 1.72
C CYS A 110 -0.03 4.37 2.00
N ALA A 111 -0.66 3.51 1.21
CA ALA A 111 -2.01 3.06 1.48
C ALA A 111 -2.16 1.56 1.27
N ILE A 112 -3.05 0.93 2.04
CA ILE A 112 -3.44 -0.47 1.85
C ILE A 112 -4.96 -0.51 1.81
N ALA A 113 -5.53 -0.97 0.70
CA ALA A 113 -6.96 -1.20 0.54
C ALA A 113 -7.24 -2.69 0.38
N ALA A 114 -8.40 -3.16 0.85
CA ALA A 114 -8.88 -4.53 0.65
C ALA A 114 -10.39 -4.53 0.30
N TRP A 115 -10.80 -5.34 -0.69
CA TRP A 115 -12.20 -5.48 -1.15
C TRP A 115 -12.51 -6.84 -1.75
#